data_0784e937bc930255b7984b7a460d0435
#
_entry.id   0784e937bc930255b7984b7a460d0435
#
_cell.length_a   1.000
_cell.length_b   1.000
_cell.length_c   1.000
_cell.angle_alpha   90.00
_cell.angle_beta   90.00
_cell.angle_gamma   90.00
#
_symmetry.space_group_name_H-M   'P 1'
#
loop_
_entity.id
_entity.type
_entity.pdbx_description
1 polymer ?
#
loop_
_entity_poly.entity_id
_entity_poly.type
_entity_poly.pdbx_seq_one_letter_code
_entity_poly.pdbx_strand_id
1 'polypeptide(L)'
;VNGQVNKIVRFILLGSLLLSAGAAQKQSTRGQPAANDAYKLVAVKVKGTSRYTDQEILAASGLQIGQPAGDGDFKEAVRRLGDSGMFSEVLYSYTASGTGVKIELQLADTADTKLVPARFENFVWFSDSELLKELQTRVPLFKQLLPLSGNLLDRVSEALQALLTEKHLPGRVDFLREEDESADTLSALVYRLEEVSIRIQGVEFPGASPDLTPLLTVAARRLIGAEYTRSALAAAVKFDLLPVYLRRGYLKAAFAPSDARVLPAATTGEQGPADIEVDAIVPVTPGKVYSTSSVNWKGISAITAIELAPLLHMPPGQPADEVRLHQDLENVTKLYRSRGYMTAQVKSEAQFDDEKSTVHYDLNVAEGDLYKMGELEITGLDTQAKARLEAAWTLHQGQPYDADYPKKFQEDTGSLLPRGIRWAVTVHESLDAKDKTVDVEIHFKQQ
;
A
#
# COMPACT_ATOMS: atom_id res chain seq x y z
N VAL A 1 -2.40 6.53 31.41
CA VAL A 1 -2.25 5.42 32.35
C VAL A 1 -1.08 4.61 31.83
N ASN A 2 0.04 4.65 32.55
CA ASN A 2 1.30 4.01 32.22
C ASN A 2 1.16 2.49 32.18
N GLY A 3 1.38 1.88 31.02
CA GLY A 3 1.61 0.46 30.84
C GLY A 3 3.07 0.22 30.48
N GLN A 4 3.91 -0.08 31.46
CA GLN A 4 5.26 -0.59 31.24
C GLN A 4 5.20 -1.94 30.55
N VAL A 5 5.76 -2.06 29.35
CA VAL A 5 6.05 -3.34 28.71
C VAL A 5 7.36 -3.88 29.29
N ASN A 6 7.24 -4.80 30.22
CA ASN A 6 8.37 -5.55 30.78
C ASN A 6 8.93 -6.49 29.68
N LYS A 7 10.07 -6.13 29.09
CA LYS A 7 10.89 -7.07 28.30
C LYS A 7 11.65 -7.98 29.25
N ILE A 8 11.16 -9.21 29.44
CA ILE A 8 11.91 -10.23 30.16
C ILE A 8 12.94 -10.82 29.21
N VAL A 9 14.17 -10.38 29.34
CA VAL A 9 15.34 -11.08 28.76
C VAL A 9 15.65 -12.25 29.66
N ARG A 10 15.22 -13.45 29.29
CA ARG A 10 15.57 -14.68 30.03
C ARG A 10 16.90 -15.22 29.51
N PHE A 11 17.93 -15.10 30.35
CA PHE A 11 19.17 -15.82 30.18
C PHE A 11 18.97 -17.28 30.62
N ILE A 12 19.03 -18.23 29.71
CA ILE A 12 19.05 -19.66 30.07
C ILE A 12 20.47 -20.17 29.95
N LEU A 13 21.13 -20.31 31.09
CA LEU A 13 22.32 -21.13 31.25
C LEU A 13 21.85 -22.60 31.39
N LEU A 14 21.98 -23.42 30.35
CA LEU A 14 21.76 -24.84 30.45
C LEU A 14 22.97 -25.51 31.11
N GLY A 15 22.93 -25.59 32.44
CA GLY A 15 23.73 -26.51 33.20
C GLY A 15 22.96 -27.81 33.38
N SER A 16 23.43 -28.90 32.77
CA SER A 16 22.88 -30.24 32.97
C SER A 16 23.15 -30.72 34.42
N LEU A 17 22.11 -30.81 35.25
CA LEU A 17 22.15 -31.50 36.54
C LEU A 17 21.81 -32.97 36.32
N LEU A 18 22.80 -33.85 36.35
CA LEU A 18 22.64 -35.29 36.60
C LEU A 18 22.83 -35.52 38.09
N LEU A 19 21.74 -35.93 38.77
CA LEU A 19 21.81 -36.51 40.11
C LEU A 19 22.25 -37.97 39.98
N SER A 20 23.44 -38.28 40.50
CA SER A 20 23.79 -39.65 40.91
C SER A 20 24.54 -39.59 42.24
N ALA A 21 24.14 -40.47 43.14
CA ALA A 21 24.62 -40.59 44.50
C ALA A 21 26.06 -41.15 44.58
N GLY A 22 26.85 -40.52 45.44
CA GLY A 22 27.86 -41.10 46.29
C GLY A 22 29.13 -41.69 45.68
N ALA A 23 30.18 -40.86 45.58
CA ALA A 23 31.56 -41.26 45.89
C ALA A 23 32.42 -39.99 46.02
N ALA A 24 33.11 -39.83 47.12
CA ALA A 24 34.05 -38.77 47.38
C ALA A 24 35.19 -38.82 46.37
N GLN A 25 35.25 -37.84 45.46
CA GLN A 25 36.41 -37.64 44.61
C GLN A 25 36.79 -36.17 44.60
N LYS A 26 38.09 -35.92 44.78
CA LYS A 26 38.78 -34.62 44.79
C LYS A 26 38.18 -33.65 43.80
N GLN A 27 37.71 -32.50 44.27
CA GLN A 27 37.38 -31.33 43.48
C GLN A 27 38.64 -30.86 42.75
N SER A 28 38.75 -31.17 41.48
CA SER A 28 39.53 -30.42 40.53
C SER A 28 38.74 -29.15 40.26
N THR A 29 39.12 -28.05 40.82
CA THR A 29 38.65 -26.72 40.43
C THR A 29 39.05 -26.45 38.99
N ARG A 30 38.17 -26.83 38.06
CA ARG A 30 38.18 -26.22 36.72
C ARG A 30 37.76 -24.77 36.90
N GLY A 31 38.71 -23.88 36.82
CA GLY A 31 38.49 -22.46 36.91
C GLY A 31 37.40 -22.02 35.95
N GLN A 32 36.37 -21.35 36.42
CA GLN A 32 35.58 -20.46 35.61
C GLN A 32 36.56 -19.52 34.92
N PRO A 33 36.54 -19.36 33.59
CA PRO A 33 37.39 -18.36 32.95
C PRO A 33 37.05 -16.99 33.53
N ALA A 34 38.10 -16.27 33.92
CA ALA A 34 37.98 -14.90 34.37
C ALA A 34 37.33 -14.07 33.27
N ALA A 35 36.55 -13.06 33.63
CA ALA A 35 35.69 -12.24 32.76
C ALA A 35 36.41 -11.42 31.66
N ASN A 36 37.66 -11.75 31.30
CA ASN A 36 38.50 -11.01 30.36
C ASN A 36 39.25 -11.87 29.32
N ASP A 37 38.98 -13.18 29.20
CA ASP A 37 39.63 -14.01 28.17
C ASP A 37 38.86 -13.92 26.84
N ALA A 38 39.30 -13.02 25.96
CA ALA A 38 38.83 -12.97 24.60
C ALA A 38 39.48 -14.14 23.80
N TYR A 39 38.65 -15.06 23.29
CA TYR A 39 39.07 -16.14 22.43
C TYR A 39 38.95 -15.73 20.95
N LYS A 40 39.76 -16.27 20.07
CA LYS A 40 39.63 -16.06 18.63
C LYS A 40 38.30 -16.67 18.15
N LEU A 41 37.37 -15.87 17.62
CA LEU A 41 36.14 -16.36 17.03
C LEU A 41 36.42 -17.16 15.77
N VAL A 42 36.14 -18.47 15.81
CA VAL A 42 36.45 -19.38 14.70
C VAL A 42 35.23 -19.77 13.87
N ALA A 43 34.03 -19.71 14.45
CA ALA A 43 32.79 -19.98 13.73
C ALA A 43 31.59 -19.30 14.39
N VAL A 44 30.64 -18.87 13.56
CA VAL A 44 29.30 -18.46 13.94
C VAL A 44 28.33 -19.38 13.22
N LYS A 45 27.38 -19.95 13.95
CA LYS A 45 26.32 -20.78 13.43
C LYS A 45 24.99 -20.11 13.76
N VAL A 46 24.11 -19.99 12.76
CA VAL A 46 22.79 -19.38 12.91
C VAL A 46 21.72 -20.45 12.75
N LYS A 47 20.67 -20.38 13.57
CA LYS A 47 19.50 -21.24 13.50
C LYS A 47 18.21 -20.45 13.71
N GLY A 48 17.09 -20.94 13.19
CA GLY A 48 15.73 -20.48 13.52
C GLY A 48 15.23 -19.30 12.70
N THR A 49 16.07 -18.65 11.89
CA THR A 49 15.60 -17.66 10.91
C THR A 49 15.46 -18.27 9.52
N SER A 50 14.43 -17.88 8.80
CA SER A 50 14.23 -18.20 7.39
C SER A 50 14.43 -16.99 6.47
N ARG A 51 14.50 -15.79 7.04
CA ARG A 51 14.65 -14.53 6.28
C ARG A 51 16.09 -14.16 5.96
N TYR A 52 17.04 -14.62 6.75
CA TYR A 52 18.42 -14.16 6.71
C TYR A 52 19.40 -15.29 6.56
N THR A 53 20.46 -15.02 5.82
CA THR A 53 21.62 -15.91 5.70
C THR A 53 22.54 -15.73 6.92
N ASP A 54 23.38 -16.74 7.18
CA ASP A 54 24.41 -16.66 8.24
C ASP A 54 25.32 -15.46 8.07
N GLN A 55 25.64 -15.08 6.82
CA GLN A 55 26.50 -13.94 6.50
C GLN A 55 25.82 -12.60 6.84
N GLU A 56 24.51 -12.44 6.55
CA GLU A 56 23.76 -11.22 6.91
C GLU A 56 23.64 -11.08 8.43
N ILE A 57 23.39 -12.18 9.14
CA ILE A 57 23.34 -12.18 10.60
C ILE A 57 24.71 -11.87 11.20
N LEU A 58 25.77 -12.45 10.66
CA LEU A 58 27.15 -12.15 11.10
C LEU A 58 27.46 -10.66 10.92
N ALA A 59 27.18 -10.10 9.76
CA ALA A 59 27.39 -8.69 9.49
C ALA A 59 26.56 -7.77 10.43
N ALA A 60 25.29 -8.12 10.66
CA ALA A 60 24.41 -7.36 11.54
C ALA A 60 24.77 -7.44 13.02
N SER A 61 25.32 -8.58 13.45
CA SER A 61 25.76 -8.81 14.83
C SER A 61 26.99 -7.99 15.23
N GLY A 62 27.80 -7.58 14.24
CA GLY A 62 29.09 -6.91 14.47
C GLY A 62 30.23 -7.87 14.85
N LEU A 63 29.97 -9.18 14.87
CA LEU A 63 31.00 -10.20 15.12
C LEU A 63 31.86 -10.39 13.85
N GLN A 64 33.14 -10.66 14.05
CA GLN A 64 34.06 -10.91 12.94
C GLN A 64 34.84 -12.22 13.18
N ILE A 65 34.73 -13.16 12.25
CA ILE A 65 35.51 -14.39 12.30
C ILE A 65 37.00 -14.05 12.24
N GLY A 66 37.77 -14.63 13.14
CA GLY A 66 39.21 -14.40 13.23
C GLY A 66 39.62 -13.35 14.25
N GLN A 67 38.72 -12.51 14.74
CA GLN A 67 38.95 -11.51 15.79
C GLN A 67 38.74 -12.09 17.21
N PRO A 68 39.36 -11.50 18.22
CA PRO A 68 39.09 -11.84 19.60
C PRO A 68 37.62 -11.54 19.94
N ALA A 69 36.93 -12.47 20.59
CA ALA A 69 35.56 -12.27 21.06
C ALA A 69 35.33 -13.03 22.38
N GLY A 70 34.57 -12.45 23.28
CA GLY A 70 34.21 -13.00 24.57
C GLY A 70 32.72 -12.82 24.88
N ASP A 71 32.32 -13.13 26.09
CA ASP A 71 30.91 -13.07 26.52
C ASP A 71 30.30 -11.66 26.37
N GLY A 72 31.10 -10.61 26.59
CA GLY A 72 30.66 -9.23 26.36
C GLY A 72 30.30 -8.94 24.91
N ASP A 73 31.13 -9.42 23.96
CA ASP A 73 30.88 -9.24 22.52
C ASP A 73 29.66 -10.03 22.07
N PHE A 74 29.45 -11.23 22.64
CA PHE A 74 28.28 -12.05 22.34
C PHE A 74 26.97 -11.42 22.86
N LYS A 75 27.00 -10.85 24.06
CA LYS A 75 25.87 -10.09 24.61
C LYS A 75 25.54 -8.87 23.76
N GLU A 76 26.56 -8.15 23.33
CA GLU A 76 26.39 -6.98 22.45
C GLU A 76 25.83 -7.38 21.09
N ALA A 77 26.28 -8.48 20.50
CA ALA A 77 25.76 -9.02 19.25
C ALA A 77 24.27 -9.39 19.37
N VAL A 78 23.91 -10.08 20.46
CA VAL A 78 22.50 -10.43 20.77
C VAL A 78 21.65 -9.17 20.97
N ARG A 79 22.19 -8.17 21.69
CA ARG A 79 21.51 -6.90 21.88
C ARG A 79 21.25 -6.19 20.55
N ARG A 80 22.26 -6.08 19.66
CA ARG A 80 22.12 -5.44 18.33
C ARG A 80 21.07 -6.14 17.46
N LEU A 81 21.05 -7.47 17.45
CA LEU A 81 20.07 -8.24 16.71
C LEU A 81 18.67 -8.05 17.31
N GLY A 82 18.52 -8.13 18.64
CA GLY A 82 17.24 -7.94 19.33
C GLY A 82 16.68 -6.52 19.19
N ASP A 83 17.54 -5.50 19.35
CA ASP A 83 17.16 -4.09 19.22
C ASP A 83 16.71 -3.72 17.80
N SER A 84 17.09 -4.54 16.78
CA SER A 84 16.62 -4.33 15.39
C SER A 84 15.11 -4.44 15.27
N GLY A 85 14.43 -5.22 16.12
CA GLY A 85 13.01 -5.52 16.03
C GLY A 85 12.66 -6.62 15.00
N MET A 86 13.63 -7.10 14.23
CA MET A 86 13.42 -8.16 13.23
C MET A 86 13.29 -9.55 13.82
N PHE A 87 13.64 -9.71 15.08
CA PHE A 87 13.57 -10.98 15.80
C PHE A 87 12.71 -10.81 17.05
N SER A 88 11.78 -11.73 17.26
CA SER A 88 10.97 -11.82 18.49
C SER A 88 11.76 -12.41 19.65
N GLU A 89 12.78 -13.23 19.35
CA GLU A 89 13.69 -13.83 20.31
C GLU A 89 15.08 -13.96 19.70
N VAL A 90 16.12 -13.68 20.53
CA VAL A 90 17.53 -13.88 20.18
C VAL A 90 18.23 -14.53 21.36
N LEU A 91 18.66 -15.77 21.17
CA LEU A 91 19.41 -16.54 22.16
C LEU A 91 20.79 -16.89 21.60
N TYR A 92 21.74 -17.15 22.51
CA TYR A 92 23.05 -17.62 22.11
C TYR A 92 23.61 -18.67 23.06
N SER A 93 24.47 -19.50 22.54
CA SER A 93 25.34 -20.38 23.30
C SER A 93 26.72 -20.40 22.64
N TYR A 94 27.77 -20.62 23.41
CA TYR A 94 29.11 -20.73 22.86
C TYR A 94 29.92 -21.85 23.47
N THR A 95 30.91 -22.31 22.72
CA THR A 95 31.84 -23.35 23.17
C THR A 95 33.26 -22.89 22.89
N ALA A 96 34.06 -22.79 23.92
CA ALA A 96 35.50 -22.51 23.81
C ALA A 96 36.29 -23.82 23.75
N SER A 97 37.26 -23.91 22.86
CA SER A 97 38.15 -25.06 22.72
C SER A 97 39.55 -24.55 22.30
N GLY A 98 40.53 -24.80 23.16
CA GLY A 98 41.89 -24.26 22.97
C GLY A 98 41.84 -22.72 22.99
N THR A 99 42.34 -22.08 21.94
CA THR A 99 42.37 -20.62 21.76
C THR A 99 41.18 -20.10 20.95
N GLY A 100 40.25 -20.95 20.52
CA GLY A 100 39.13 -20.62 19.67
C GLY A 100 37.78 -20.72 20.37
N VAL A 101 36.82 -19.89 19.92
CA VAL A 101 35.44 -19.94 20.38
C VAL A 101 34.50 -20.07 19.18
N LYS A 102 33.47 -20.88 19.35
CA LYS A 102 32.35 -21.02 18.39
C LYS A 102 31.09 -20.56 19.08
N ILE A 103 30.33 -19.68 18.44
CA ILE A 103 29.04 -19.22 18.91
C ILE A 103 27.92 -19.84 18.04
N GLU A 104 26.82 -20.22 18.66
CA GLU A 104 25.56 -20.56 18.01
C GLU A 104 24.52 -19.53 18.41
N LEU A 105 23.95 -18.84 17.42
CA LEU A 105 22.85 -17.90 17.56
C LEU A 105 21.55 -18.61 17.19
N GLN A 106 20.58 -18.58 18.07
CA GLN A 106 19.23 -19.07 17.83
C GLN A 106 18.26 -17.89 17.77
N LEU A 107 17.60 -17.73 16.62
CA LEU A 107 16.77 -16.59 16.30
C LEU A 107 15.32 -17.05 16.07
N ALA A 108 14.36 -16.24 16.46
CA ALA A 108 12.98 -16.38 16.03
C ALA A 108 12.56 -15.12 15.29
N ASP A 109 12.18 -15.25 14.02
CA ASP A 109 11.78 -14.12 13.19
C ASP A 109 10.54 -13.41 13.77
N THR A 110 10.47 -12.10 13.68
CA THR A 110 9.26 -11.33 13.97
C THR A 110 8.17 -11.70 12.98
N ALA A 111 6.92 -11.86 13.45
CA ALA A 111 5.79 -12.23 12.60
C ALA A 111 5.55 -11.20 11.49
N ASP A 112 5.15 -11.67 10.28
CA ASP A 112 4.93 -10.81 9.10
C ASP A 112 3.88 -9.72 9.37
N THR A 113 2.87 -10.00 10.19
CA THR A 113 1.85 -9.03 10.61
C THR A 113 2.38 -7.84 11.41
N LYS A 114 3.64 -7.89 11.85
CA LYS A 114 4.35 -6.80 12.56
C LYS A 114 5.40 -6.13 11.70
N LEU A 115 5.41 -6.41 10.41
CA LEU A 115 6.31 -5.82 9.43
C LEU A 115 5.51 -5.01 8.42
N VAL A 116 6.07 -3.87 8.03
CA VAL A 116 5.48 -3.00 7.01
C VAL A 116 6.51 -2.70 5.91
N PRO A 117 6.07 -2.49 4.67
CA PRO A 117 6.97 -2.14 3.58
C PRO A 117 7.60 -0.76 3.80
N ALA A 118 8.87 -0.63 3.43
CA ALA A 118 9.56 0.64 3.28
C ALA A 118 9.39 1.17 1.86
N ARG A 119 9.06 2.45 1.72
CA ARG A 119 8.99 3.17 0.43
C ARG A 119 9.93 4.37 0.46
N PHE A 120 10.40 4.76 -0.73
CA PHE A 120 11.30 5.90 -0.92
C PHE A 120 10.67 6.86 -1.91
N GLU A 121 10.40 8.10 -1.53
CA GLU A 121 9.59 9.00 -2.35
C GLU A 121 10.40 9.85 -3.35
N ASN A 122 11.29 10.68 -2.89
CA ASN A 122 11.92 11.71 -3.72
C ASN A 122 13.45 11.61 -3.82
N PHE A 123 13.98 10.39 -3.74
CA PHE A 123 15.40 10.11 -3.91
C PHE A 123 15.78 10.05 -5.40
N VAL A 124 15.70 11.19 -6.10
CA VAL A 124 15.80 11.30 -7.57
C VAL A 124 17.14 10.93 -8.18
N TRP A 125 18.20 10.79 -7.40
CA TRP A 125 19.53 10.38 -7.87
C TRP A 125 19.73 8.87 -7.89
N PHE A 126 18.77 8.11 -7.40
CA PHE A 126 18.85 6.67 -7.26
C PHE A 126 17.55 6.01 -7.72
N SER A 127 17.68 4.95 -8.48
CA SER A 127 16.57 4.00 -8.66
C SER A 127 16.28 3.25 -7.35
N ASP A 128 15.09 2.67 -7.23
CA ASP A 128 14.74 1.84 -6.07
C ASP A 128 15.70 0.66 -5.87
N SER A 129 16.17 0.06 -6.98
CA SER A 129 17.12 -1.05 -6.96
C SER A 129 18.50 -0.65 -6.46
N GLU A 130 18.96 0.56 -6.80
CA GLU A 130 20.22 1.10 -6.32
C GLU A 130 20.14 1.43 -4.83
N LEU A 131 19.06 2.12 -4.38
CA LEU A 131 18.84 2.39 -2.96
C LEU A 131 18.79 1.11 -2.14
N LEU A 132 18.07 0.11 -2.62
CA LEU A 132 17.96 -1.17 -1.92
C LEU A 132 19.34 -1.84 -1.77
N LYS A 133 20.13 -1.89 -2.83
CA LYS A 133 21.47 -2.46 -2.83
C LYS A 133 22.43 -1.73 -1.87
N GLU A 134 22.40 -0.39 -1.89
CA GLU A 134 23.22 0.44 -1.00
C GLU A 134 22.80 0.23 0.47
N LEU A 135 21.48 0.20 0.75
CA LEU A 135 20.97 -0.03 2.08
C LEU A 135 21.27 -1.44 2.60
N GLN A 136 21.15 -2.48 1.80
CA GLN A 136 21.49 -3.85 2.20
C GLN A 136 22.97 -4.00 2.56
N THR A 137 23.86 -3.26 1.89
CA THR A 137 25.28 -3.25 2.20
C THR A 137 25.55 -2.60 3.57
N ARG A 138 24.83 -1.53 3.92
CA ARG A 138 25.01 -0.73 5.15
C ARG A 138 24.20 -1.28 6.32
N VAL A 139 23.02 -1.82 6.03
CA VAL A 139 22.04 -2.35 6.99
C VAL A 139 21.63 -3.76 6.57
N PRO A 140 22.44 -4.81 6.87
CA PRO A 140 22.25 -6.17 6.34
C PRO A 140 20.88 -6.81 6.66
N LEU A 141 20.19 -6.35 7.73
CA LEU A 141 18.85 -6.81 8.09
C LEU A 141 17.72 -6.15 7.30
N PHE A 142 18.02 -5.14 6.47
CA PHE A 142 17.01 -4.45 5.69
C PHE A 142 16.68 -5.21 4.40
N LYS A 143 15.44 -5.67 4.26
CA LYS A 143 14.89 -6.35 3.06
C LYS A 143 13.56 -5.76 2.63
N GLN A 144 13.48 -4.42 2.52
CA GLN A 144 12.28 -3.65 2.19
C GLN A 144 11.13 -3.77 3.20
N LEU A 145 11.28 -4.56 4.25
CA LEU A 145 10.33 -4.66 5.35
C LEU A 145 10.97 -4.10 6.61
N LEU A 146 10.18 -3.39 7.38
CA LEU A 146 10.57 -2.76 8.64
C LEU A 146 9.65 -3.20 9.77
N PRO A 147 10.19 -3.45 10.97
CA PRO A 147 9.40 -3.81 12.12
C PRO A 147 8.70 -2.57 12.69
N LEU A 148 7.54 -2.77 13.30
CA LEU A 148 6.79 -1.69 13.98
C LEU A 148 7.50 -1.18 15.25
N SER A 149 8.49 -1.90 15.75
CA SER A 149 9.28 -1.56 16.92
C SER A 149 10.74 -1.97 16.76
N GLY A 150 11.65 -1.27 17.41
CA GLY A 150 13.09 -1.51 17.31
C GLY A 150 13.79 -0.33 16.64
N ASN A 151 15.10 -0.47 16.40
CA ASN A 151 15.94 0.62 15.88
C ASN A 151 16.27 0.48 14.38
N LEU A 152 15.74 -0.54 13.69
CA LEU A 152 16.08 -0.76 12.28
C LEU A 152 15.65 0.41 11.39
N LEU A 153 14.53 1.03 11.73
CA LEU A 153 13.98 2.21 11.06
C LEU A 153 14.97 3.39 11.12
N ASP A 154 15.50 3.69 12.32
CA ASP A 154 16.48 4.77 12.52
C ASP A 154 17.79 4.46 11.79
N ARG A 155 18.24 3.20 11.83
CA ARG A 155 19.44 2.76 11.12
C ARG A 155 19.33 2.90 9.60
N VAL A 156 18.13 2.69 9.06
CA VAL A 156 17.86 2.93 7.62
C VAL A 156 17.92 4.42 7.33
N SER A 157 17.32 5.28 8.17
CA SER A 157 17.42 6.75 8.04
C SER A 157 18.87 7.22 8.07
N GLU A 158 19.65 6.74 9.06
CA GLU A 158 21.06 7.07 9.20
C GLU A 158 21.89 6.62 7.97
N ALA A 159 21.61 5.42 7.45
CA ALA A 159 22.30 4.89 6.27
C ALA A 159 21.96 5.69 5.00
N LEU A 160 20.72 6.13 4.83
CA LEU A 160 20.29 7.01 3.75
C LEU A 160 20.97 8.38 3.86
N GLN A 161 20.98 8.97 5.06
CA GLN A 161 21.65 10.26 5.29
C GLN A 161 23.16 10.19 5.04
N ALA A 162 23.80 9.10 5.46
CA ALA A 162 25.21 8.87 5.18
C ALA A 162 25.49 8.74 3.67
N LEU A 163 24.59 8.04 2.93
CA LEU A 163 24.70 7.91 1.48
C LEU A 163 24.61 9.29 0.78
N LEU A 164 23.66 10.14 1.19
CA LEU A 164 23.54 11.50 0.65
C LEU A 164 24.80 12.32 0.94
N THR A 165 25.31 12.26 2.15
CA THR A 165 26.51 12.98 2.58
C THR A 165 27.74 12.55 1.77
N GLU A 166 27.95 11.25 1.59
CA GLU A 166 29.05 10.68 0.79
C GLU A 166 28.98 11.09 -0.69
N LYS A 167 27.76 11.20 -1.21
CA LYS A 167 27.53 11.63 -2.61
C LYS A 167 27.44 13.16 -2.76
N HIS A 168 27.59 13.91 -1.69
CA HIS A 168 27.44 15.39 -1.65
C HIS A 168 26.06 15.85 -2.18
N LEU A 169 25.00 15.10 -1.87
CA LEU A 169 23.64 15.38 -2.28
C LEU A 169 22.91 16.15 -1.20
N PRO A 170 22.03 17.11 -1.58
CA PRO A 170 21.28 17.92 -0.62
C PRO A 170 20.09 17.14 -0.03
N GLY A 171 19.55 17.67 1.06
CA GLY A 171 18.36 17.19 1.72
C GLY A 171 18.65 16.49 3.05
N ARG A 172 17.63 16.47 3.88
CA ARG A 172 17.60 15.77 5.17
C ARG A 172 16.61 14.61 5.07
N VAL A 173 17.06 13.42 5.44
CA VAL A 173 16.19 12.23 5.44
C VAL A 173 15.20 12.33 6.60
N ASP A 174 13.93 12.17 6.28
CA ASP A 174 12.83 12.01 7.23
C ASP A 174 11.94 10.85 6.81
N PHE A 175 11.02 10.41 7.68
CA PHE A 175 10.06 9.38 7.35
C PHE A 175 8.68 9.68 7.90
N LEU A 176 7.67 9.21 7.18
CA LEU A 176 6.27 9.27 7.56
C LEU A 176 5.71 7.85 7.74
N ARG A 177 4.73 7.75 8.62
CA ARG A 177 3.91 6.57 8.78
C ARG A 177 2.65 6.74 7.95
N GLU A 178 2.45 5.85 6.99
CA GLU A 178 1.25 5.82 6.16
C GLU A 178 0.27 4.81 6.75
N GLU A 179 -0.93 5.26 7.08
CA GLU A 179 -1.98 4.43 7.66
C GLU A 179 -3.00 4.03 6.58
N ASP A 180 -3.57 2.85 6.70
CA ASP A 180 -4.70 2.43 5.88
C ASP A 180 -5.99 2.96 6.51
N GLU A 181 -6.64 3.92 5.85
CA GLU A 181 -7.88 4.55 6.33
C GLU A 181 -9.01 3.54 6.59
N SER A 182 -8.99 2.39 5.91
CA SER A 182 -10.02 1.36 6.03
C SER A 182 -9.80 0.37 7.18
N ALA A 183 -8.55 0.21 7.64
CA ALA A 183 -8.16 -0.85 8.57
C ALA A 183 -7.58 -0.34 9.90
N ASP A 184 -7.38 0.97 10.06
CA ASP A 184 -6.69 1.59 11.22
C ASP A 184 -5.34 0.89 11.51
N THR A 185 -4.63 0.51 10.44
CA THR A 185 -3.34 -0.18 10.50
C THR A 185 -2.29 0.57 9.69
N LEU A 186 -1.04 0.48 10.13
CA LEU A 186 0.07 1.05 9.39
C LEU A 186 0.29 0.27 8.09
N SER A 187 0.21 0.95 6.95
CA SER A 187 0.35 0.37 5.61
C SER A 187 1.79 0.41 5.09
N ALA A 188 2.55 1.47 5.41
CA ALA A 188 3.93 1.62 4.99
C ALA A 188 4.72 2.60 5.87
N LEU A 189 6.05 2.53 5.79
CA LEU A 189 6.97 3.54 6.26
C LEU A 189 7.61 4.22 5.04
N VAL A 190 7.40 5.52 4.91
CA VAL A 190 7.75 6.29 3.71
C VAL A 190 8.91 7.23 4.03
N TYR A 191 10.10 6.92 3.51
CA TYR A 191 11.28 7.78 3.59
C TYR A 191 11.21 8.86 2.51
N ARG A 192 11.51 10.08 2.91
CA ARG A 192 11.56 11.24 2.01
C ARG A 192 12.69 12.18 2.39
N LEU A 193 13.02 13.07 1.45
CA LEU A 193 13.97 14.16 1.68
C LEU A 193 13.19 15.43 2.00
N GLU A 194 13.57 16.07 3.08
CA GLU A 194 13.16 17.41 3.46
C GLU A 194 14.28 18.43 3.16
N GLU A 195 13.98 19.70 3.28
CA GLU A 195 14.92 20.82 3.03
C GLU A 195 15.43 20.87 1.58
N VAL A 196 14.69 20.25 0.67
CA VAL A 196 14.95 20.24 -0.77
C VAL A 196 13.61 20.32 -1.51
N SER A 197 13.55 21.17 -2.55
CA SER A 197 12.40 21.27 -3.46
C SER A 197 12.75 20.56 -4.75
N ILE A 198 11.98 19.54 -5.13
CA ILE A 198 12.22 18.75 -6.34
C ILE A 198 11.01 18.88 -7.25
N ARG A 199 11.18 19.53 -8.41
CA ARG A 199 10.07 19.87 -9.33
C ARG A 199 10.22 19.17 -10.67
N ILE A 200 9.09 18.66 -11.18
CA ILE A 200 9.02 18.02 -12.49
C ILE A 200 8.96 19.11 -13.57
N GLN A 201 9.96 19.15 -14.46
CA GLN A 201 9.99 20.04 -15.62
C GLN A 201 9.45 19.38 -16.88
N GLY A 202 9.71 18.09 -17.06
CA GLY A 202 9.26 17.30 -18.18
C GLY A 202 8.86 15.89 -17.78
N VAL A 203 8.13 15.23 -18.67
CA VAL A 203 7.80 13.79 -18.54
C VAL A 203 8.13 13.10 -19.84
N GLU A 204 8.96 12.06 -19.78
CA GLU A 204 9.36 11.23 -20.92
C GLU A 204 8.71 9.86 -20.82
N PHE A 205 8.33 9.31 -21.98
CA PHE A 205 7.65 8.02 -22.08
C PHE A 205 8.44 7.04 -22.97
N PRO A 206 9.59 6.49 -22.50
CA PRO A 206 10.35 5.51 -23.26
C PRO A 206 9.48 4.30 -23.59
N GLY A 207 9.49 3.87 -24.87
CA GLY A 207 8.68 2.77 -25.37
C GLY A 207 7.27 3.13 -25.83
N ALA A 208 6.84 4.38 -25.62
CA ALA A 208 5.57 4.85 -26.18
C ALA A 208 5.64 4.95 -27.71
N SER A 209 4.52 4.63 -28.36
CA SER A 209 4.40 4.87 -29.81
C SER A 209 4.25 6.37 -30.12
N PRO A 210 4.79 6.84 -31.27
CA PRO A 210 4.76 8.26 -31.61
C PRO A 210 3.37 8.88 -31.68
N ASP A 211 2.35 8.10 -32.04
CA ASP A 211 0.95 8.51 -32.12
C ASP A 211 0.30 8.70 -30.74
N LEU A 212 0.75 7.97 -29.72
CA LEU A 212 0.22 8.09 -28.36
C LEU A 212 0.99 9.10 -27.51
N THR A 213 2.25 9.41 -27.84
CA THR A 213 3.08 10.36 -27.09
C THR A 213 2.41 11.73 -26.85
N PRO A 214 1.76 12.37 -27.84
CA PRO A 214 1.05 13.64 -27.60
C PRO A 214 -0.09 13.52 -26.59
N LEU A 215 -0.79 12.40 -26.60
CA LEU A 215 -1.90 12.13 -25.66
C LEU A 215 -1.39 11.91 -24.24
N LEU A 216 -0.29 11.17 -24.09
CA LEU A 216 0.39 10.99 -22.80
C LEU A 216 0.90 12.32 -22.25
N THR A 217 1.47 13.17 -23.10
CA THR A 217 1.92 14.51 -22.71
C THR A 217 0.76 15.36 -22.17
N VAL A 218 -0.41 15.30 -22.82
CA VAL A 218 -1.61 15.99 -22.33
C VAL A 218 -2.09 15.40 -21.00
N ALA A 219 -2.10 14.08 -20.88
CA ALA A 219 -2.51 13.39 -19.65
C ALA A 219 -1.56 13.71 -18.48
N ALA A 220 -0.25 13.83 -18.74
CA ALA A 220 0.76 14.16 -17.74
C ALA A 220 0.86 15.65 -17.39
N ARG A 221 0.06 16.53 -18.03
CA ARG A 221 0.21 17.99 -17.89
C ARG A 221 0.20 18.48 -16.44
N ARG A 222 -0.61 17.86 -15.58
CA ARG A 222 -0.69 18.24 -14.16
C ARG A 222 0.56 17.91 -13.35
N LEU A 223 1.45 17.04 -13.85
CA LEU A 223 2.73 16.74 -13.22
C LEU A 223 3.75 17.85 -13.43
N ILE A 224 3.64 18.63 -14.49
CA ILE A 224 4.59 19.70 -14.80
C ILE A 224 4.49 20.81 -13.76
N GLY A 225 5.62 21.16 -13.15
CA GLY A 225 5.73 22.11 -12.05
C GLY A 225 5.32 21.55 -10.68
N ALA A 226 4.76 20.34 -10.62
CA ALA A 226 4.44 19.70 -9.36
C ALA A 226 5.71 19.17 -8.66
N GLU A 227 5.60 18.95 -7.36
CA GLU A 227 6.63 18.26 -6.59
C GLU A 227 6.78 16.80 -7.06
N TYR A 228 8.03 16.37 -7.22
CA TYR A 228 8.32 14.99 -7.59
C TYR A 228 8.17 14.07 -6.39
N THR A 229 7.29 13.08 -6.49
CA THR A 229 7.25 11.91 -5.61
C THR A 229 6.93 10.66 -6.43
N ARG A 230 7.47 9.51 -6.05
CA ARG A 230 7.17 8.24 -6.73
C ARG A 230 5.69 7.86 -6.61
N SER A 231 5.07 8.16 -5.48
CA SER A 231 3.63 7.92 -5.27
C SER A 231 2.77 8.77 -6.20
N ALA A 232 3.09 10.06 -6.40
CA ALA A 232 2.38 10.92 -7.33
C ALA A 232 2.52 10.43 -8.79
N LEU A 233 3.71 9.98 -9.19
CA LEU A 233 3.92 9.39 -10.51
C LEU A 233 3.13 8.08 -10.67
N ALA A 234 3.15 7.19 -9.66
CA ALA A 234 2.38 5.95 -9.69
C ALA A 234 0.87 6.21 -9.79
N ALA A 235 0.36 7.22 -9.07
CA ALA A 235 -1.02 7.67 -9.17
C ALA A 235 -1.34 8.19 -10.58
N ALA A 236 -0.47 9.03 -11.16
CA ALA A 236 -0.63 9.54 -12.51
C ALA A 236 -0.59 8.40 -13.56
N VAL A 237 0.29 7.44 -13.40
CA VAL A 237 0.31 6.22 -14.26
C VAL A 237 -1.03 5.53 -14.20
N LYS A 238 -1.55 5.25 -13.00
CA LYS A 238 -2.79 4.50 -12.80
C LYS A 238 -4.03 5.23 -13.32
N PHE A 239 -4.15 6.53 -13.02
CA PHE A 239 -5.39 7.26 -13.22
C PHE A 239 -5.41 8.13 -14.49
N ASP A 240 -4.25 8.50 -15.04
CA ASP A 240 -4.18 9.39 -16.18
C ASP A 240 -3.55 8.73 -17.41
N LEU A 241 -2.41 8.03 -17.26
CA LEU A 241 -1.63 7.54 -18.39
C LEU A 241 -2.12 6.17 -18.89
N LEU A 242 -2.34 5.21 -18.00
CA LEU A 242 -2.86 3.88 -18.36
C LEU A 242 -4.21 3.97 -19.08
N PRO A 243 -5.18 4.81 -18.67
CA PRO A 243 -6.43 4.98 -19.40
C PRO A 243 -6.28 5.42 -20.87
N VAL A 244 -5.17 6.13 -21.22
CA VAL A 244 -4.89 6.49 -22.63
C VAL A 244 -4.73 5.26 -23.49
N TYR A 245 -4.09 4.23 -22.97
CA TYR A 245 -3.90 2.93 -23.62
C TYR A 245 -5.16 2.08 -23.60
N LEU A 246 -5.81 1.94 -22.44
CA LEU A 246 -6.99 1.11 -22.23
C LEU A 246 -8.17 1.53 -23.12
N ARG A 247 -8.34 2.85 -23.35
CA ARG A 247 -9.37 3.36 -24.26
C ARG A 247 -9.14 2.99 -25.74
N ARG A 248 -7.96 2.50 -26.09
CA ARG A 248 -7.56 2.18 -27.46
C ARG A 248 -7.28 0.71 -27.69
N GLY A 249 -7.70 -0.14 -26.75
CA GLY A 249 -7.55 -1.57 -26.85
C GLY A 249 -6.19 -2.12 -26.47
N TYR A 250 -5.28 -1.32 -25.94
CA TYR A 250 -4.00 -1.81 -25.41
C TYR A 250 -4.21 -2.37 -23.99
N LEU A 251 -4.95 -3.44 -23.88
CA LEU A 251 -5.41 -3.99 -22.60
C LEU A 251 -4.29 -4.60 -21.74
N LYS A 252 -3.14 -4.91 -22.35
CA LYS A 252 -1.95 -5.43 -21.67
C LYS A 252 -0.82 -4.39 -21.60
N ALA A 253 -1.16 -3.11 -21.76
CA ALA A 253 -0.19 -2.04 -21.57
C ALA A 253 0.34 -2.05 -20.13
N ALA A 254 1.65 -1.99 -19.98
CA ALA A 254 2.32 -2.02 -18.69
C ALA A 254 3.33 -0.87 -18.59
N PHE A 255 3.36 -0.25 -17.42
CA PHE A 255 4.36 0.76 -17.08
C PHE A 255 5.38 0.13 -16.13
N ALA A 256 6.66 0.30 -16.44
CA ALA A 256 7.73 -0.05 -15.53
C ALA A 256 7.83 0.99 -14.40
N PRO A 257 8.55 0.70 -13.30
CA PRO A 257 8.81 1.68 -12.27
C PRO A 257 9.35 2.99 -12.86
N SER A 258 8.76 4.11 -12.44
CA SER A 258 9.16 5.43 -12.89
C SER A 258 10.47 5.85 -12.23
N ASP A 259 11.28 6.63 -12.96
CA ASP A 259 12.55 7.14 -12.50
C ASP A 259 12.63 8.66 -12.73
N ALA A 260 13.73 9.29 -12.35
CA ALA A 260 13.96 10.71 -12.55
C ALA A 260 15.34 10.95 -13.18
N ARG A 261 15.40 11.90 -14.09
CA ARG A 261 16.66 12.45 -14.57
C ARG A 261 16.82 13.88 -14.03
N VAL A 262 17.80 14.06 -13.13
CA VAL A 262 18.13 15.38 -12.59
C VAL A 262 18.67 16.27 -13.69
N LEU A 263 18.11 17.45 -13.85
CA LEU A 263 18.54 18.45 -14.82
C LEU A 263 19.72 19.28 -14.27
N PRO A 264 20.63 19.78 -15.12
CA PRO A 264 21.68 20.69 -14.67
C PRO A 264 21.08 21.92 -13.98
N ALA A 265 21.54 22.24 -12.77
CA ALA A 265 21.07 23.41 -12.04
C ALA A 265 21.31 24.67 -12.87
N ALA A 266 20.25 25.45 -13.09
CA ALA A 266 20.40 26.82 -13.50
C ALA A 266 21.12 27.57 -12.36
N THR A 267 22.29 28.14 -12.61
CA THR A 267 23.11 28.85 -11.63
C THR A 267 22.36 30.10 -11.11
N THR A 268 21.54 29.90 -10.08
CA THR A 268 20.97 31.00 -9.29
C THR A 268 21.63 30.99 -7.91
N GLY A 269 22.46 31.98 -7.65
CA GLY A 269 23.25 32.14 -6.44
C GLY A 269 22.43 32.70 -5.26
N GLU A 270 21.36 32.03 -4.82
CA GLU A 270 20.61 32.43 -3.64
C GLU A 270 20.63 31.30 -2.59
N GLN A 271 20.88 31.70 -1.33
CA GLN A 271 20.86 30.85 -0.14
C GLN A 271 19.42 30.50 0.21
N GLY A 272 18.90 29.43 -0.39
CA GLY A 272 17.60 28.83 -0.08
C GLY A 272 17.70 27.32 -0.04
N PRO A 273 16.59 26.60 0.25
CA PRO A 273 16.51 25.16 0.02
C PRO A 273 16.94 24.86 -1.41
N ALA A 274 17.69 23.77 -1.61
CA ALA A 274 18.14 23.41 -2.95
C ALA A 274 16.94 23.12 -3.84
N ASP A 275 16.75 23.93 -4.89
CA ASP A 275 15.76 23.69 -5.93
C ASP A 275 16.36 22.77 -6.99
N ILE A 276 15.74 21.61 -7.16
CA ILE A 276 16.15 20.58 -8.10
C ILE A 276 15.06 20.38 -9.13
N GLU A 277 15.44 20.50 -10.38
CA GLU A 277 14.58 20.24 -11.52
C GLU A 277 14.84 18.86 -12.08
N VAL A 278 13.78 18.13 -12.39
CA VAL A 278 13.86 16.76 -12.93
C VAL A 278 12.95 16.55 -14.12
N ASP A 279 13.38 15.70 -15.05
CA ASP A 279 12.47 15.04 -15.97
C ASP A 279 12.05 13.70 -15.37
N ALA A 280 10.74 13.46 -15.24
CA ALA A 280 10.20 12.18 -14.85
C ALA A 280 10.27 11.22 -16.04
N ILE A 281 10.84 10.05 -15.84
CA ILE A 281 10.94 9.00 -16.85
C ILE A 281 9.93 7.93 -16.51
N VAL A 282 8.94 7.72 -17.40
CA VAL A 282 7.83 6.79 -17.21
C VAL A 282 7.84 5.76 -18.35
N PRO A 283 8.63 4.68 -18.24
CA PRO A 283 8.76 3.71 -19.30
C PRO A 283 7.47 2.91 -19.48
N VAL A 284 7.10 2.67 -20.74
CA VAL A 284 5.87 1.94 -21.07
C VAL A 284 6.12 0.86 -22.11
N THR A 285 5.43 -0.27 -21.93
CA THR A 285 5.33 -1.35 -22.91
C THR A 285 3.86 -1.43 -23.37
N PRO A 286 3.52 -0.90 -24.55
CA PRO A 286 2.13 -0.80 -25.00
C PRO A 286 1.43 -2.16 -25.17
N GLY A 287 2.15 -3.17 -25.63
CA GLY A 287 1.55 -4.45 -26.02
C GLY A 287 0.81 -4.37 -27.36
N LYS A 288 -0.12 -5.32 -27.58
CA LYS A 288 -0.96 -5.38 -28.78
C LYS A 288 -2.29 -4.65 -28.55
N VAL A 289 -2.89 -4.16 -29.64
CA VAL A 289 -4.28 -3.68 -29.63
C VAL A 289 -5.22 -4.88 -29.72
N TYR A 290 -6.16 -5.00 -28.80
CA TYR A 290 -7.21 -6.02 -28.80
C TYR A 290 -8.52 -5.40 -29.27
N SER A 291 -9.22 -6.11 -30.18
CA SER A 291 -10.58 -5.78 -30.58
C SER A 291 -11.59 -6.63 -29.83
N THR A 292 -12.74 -6.07 -29.51
CA THR A 292 -13.85 -6.83 -28.91
C THR A 292 -14.34 -7.91 -29.89
N SER A 293 -14.33 -9.18 -29.46
CA SER A 293 -14.92 -10.26 -30.26
C SER A 293 -16.40 -10.44 -29.96
N SER A 294 -16.75 -10.54 -28.69
CA SER A 294 -18.12 -10.69 -28.21
C SER A 294 -18.21 -10.35 -26.73
N VAL A 295 -19.45 -10.13 -26.28
CA VAL A 295 -19.77 -9.90 -24.86
C VAL A 295 -20.97 -10.76 -24.48
N ASN A 296 -20.87 -11.50 -23.40
CA ASN A 296 -21.93 -12.36 -22.88
C ASN A 296 -22.37 -11.93 -21.49
N TRP A 297 -23.66 -11.89 -21.25
CA TRP A 297 -24.23 -11.68 -19.92
C TRP A 297 -24.44 -13.01 -19.20
N LYS A 298 -24.05 -13.07 -17.93
CA LYS A 298 -24.28 -14.21 -17.04
C LYS A 298 -24.94 -13.73 -15.73
N GLY A 299 -25.84 -14.54 -15.18
CA GLY A 299 -26.49 -14.26 -13.90
C GLY A 299 -27.59 -13.19 -13.94
N ILE A 300 -28.07 -12.82 -15.15
CA ILE A 300 -29.21 -11.90 -15.31
C ILE A 300 -30.53 -12.67 -15.23
N SER A 301 -31.48 -12.16 -14.47
CA SER A 301 -32.85 -12.70 -14.34
C SER A 301 -33.90 -11.59 -14.20
N ALA A 302 -33.63 -10.58 -13.42
CA ALA A 302 -34.52 -9.45 -13.14
C ALA A 302 -34.57 -8.43 -14.29
N ILE A 303 -33.46 -8.26 -14.99
CA ILE A 303 -33.33 -7.35 -16.13
C ILE A 303 -32.85 -8.17 -17.35
N THR A 304 -33.52 -7.97 -18.47
CA THR A 304 -33.23 -8.75 -19.70
C THR A 304 -31.97 -8.23 -20.42
N ALA A 305 -31.28 -9.09 -21.17
CA ALA A 305 -30.15 -8.67 -21.99
C ALA A 305 -30.53 -7.58 -23.00
N ILE A 306 -31.78 -7.56 -23.47
CA ILE A 306 -32.29 -6.53 -24.39
C ILE A 306 -32.34 -5.15 -23.73
N GLU A 307 -32.70 -5.08 -22.45
CA GLU A 307 -32.70 -3.83 -21.68
C GLU A 307 -31.30 -3.37 -21.31
N LEU A 308 -30.35 -4.29 -21.14
CA LEU A 308 -28.96 -3.98 -20.83
C LEU A 308 -28.16 -3.58 -22.08
N ALA A 309 -28.52 -4.08 -23.26
CA ALA A 309 -27.78 -3.84 -24.49
C ALA A 309 -27.52 -2.35 -24.82
N PRO A 310 -28.48 -1.41 -24.65
CA PRO A 310 -28.22 0.00 -24.91
C PRO A 310 -27.18 0.67 -23.99
N LEU A 311 -26.93 0.08 -22.84
CA LEU A 311 -25.95 0.58 -21.86
C LEU A 311 -24.52 0.16 -22.19
N LEU A 312 -24.36 -0.83 -23.10
CA LEU A 312 -23.05 -1.41 -23.41
C LEU A 312 -22.52 -0.87 -24.74
N HIS A 313 -21.39 -0.18 -24.71
CA HIS A 313 -20.76 0.45 -25.87
C HIS A 313 -19.49 -0.30 -26.31
N MET A 314 -19.61 -1.62 -26.49
CA MET A 314 -18.51 -2.51 -26.86
C MET A 314 -18.80 -3.24 -28.17
N PRO A 315 -18.83 -2.53 -29.33
CA PRO A 315 -19.19 -3.15 -30.61
C PRO A 315 -18.12 -4.15 -31.05
N PRO A 316 -18.50 -5.33 -31.54
CA PRO A 316 -17.56 -6.32 -32.06
C PRO A 316 -16.69 -5.76 -33.20
N GLY A 317 -15.43 -6.16 -33.24
CA GLY A 317 -14.45 -5.75 -34.25
C GLY A 317 -13.81 -4.38 -34.05
N GLN A 318 -14.26 -3.60 -33.07
CA GLN A 318 -13.64 -2.33 -32.71
C GLN A 318 -12.61 -2.53 -31.57
N PRO A 319 -11.60 -1.64 -31.43
CA PRO A 319 -10.70 -1.68 -30.29
C PRO A 319 -11.49 -1.70 -28.99
N ALA A 320 -11.11 -2.60 -28.08
CA ALA A 320 -11.79 -2.77 -26.81
C ALA A 320 -11.44 -1.60 -25.87
N ASP A 321 -12.42 -0.76 -25.59
CA ASP A 321 -12.29 0.38 -24.65
C ASP A 321 -12.65 -0.07 -23.24
N GLU A 322 -11.63 -0.46 -22.45
CA GLU A 322 -11.81 -0.94 -21.08
C GLU A 322 -12.32 0.16 -20.13
N VAL A 323 -11.95 1.41 -20.40
CA VAL A 323 -12.44 2.55 -19.58
C VAL A 323 -13.93 2.75 -19.82
N ARG A 324 -14.37 2.64 -21.07
CA ARG A 324 -15.78 2.73 -21.42
C ARG A 324 -16.56 1.56 -20.85
N LEU A 325 -16.01 0.34 -20.95
CA LEU A 325 -16.63 -0.84 -20.34
C LEU A 325 -16.89 -0.64 -18.85
N HIS A 326 -15.92 -0.14 -18.10
CA HIS A 326 -16.11 0.16 -16.67
C HIS A 326 -17.27 1.14 -16.42
N GLN A 327 -17.35 2.22 -17.20
CA GLN A 327 -18.46 3.19 -17.10
C GLN A 327 -19.81 2.53 -17.44
N ASP A 328 -19.84 1.69 -18.45
CA ASP A 328 -21.05 0.97 -18.84
C ASP A 328 -21.52 0.02 -17.75
N LEU A 329 -20.60 -0.70 -17.07
CA LEU A 329 -20.93 -1.58 -15.95
C LEU A 329 -21.41 -0.81 -14.72
N GLU A 330 -20.88 0.38 -14.46
CA GLU A 330 -21.42 1.28 -13.42
C GLU A 330 -22.85 1.70 -13.75
N ASN A 331 -23.16 2.01 -15.01
CA ASN A 331 -24.52 2.37 -15.45
C ASN A 331 -25.48 1.19 -15.32
N VAL A 332 -25.00 -0.03 -15.65
CA VAL A 332 -25.78 -1.26 -15.42
C VAL A 332 -26.08 -1.44 -13.92
N THR A 333 -25.07 -1.26 -13.06
CA THR A 333 -25.24 -1.35 -11.61
C THR A 333 -26.24 -0.31 -11.10
N LYS A 334 -26.21 0.93 -11.61
CA LYS A 334 -27.20 1.97 -11.29
C LYS A 334 -28.62 1.56 -11.73
N LEU A 335 -28.77 0.99 -12.93
CA LEU A 335 -30.07 0.48 -13.39
C LEU A 335 -30.64 -0.61 -12.46
N TYR A 336 -29.80 -1.54 -11.98
CA TYR A 336 -30.24 -2.52 -10.98
C TYR A 336 -30.68 -1.87 -9.68
N ARG A 337 -29.91 -0.91 -9.16
CA ARG A 337 -30.24 -0.19 -7.93
C ARG A 337 -31.50 0.67 -8.05
N SER A 338 -31.75 1.26 -9.20
CA SER A 338 -33.00 2.00 -9.44
C SER A 338 -34.24 1.10 -9.51
N ARG A 339 -34.04 -0.22 -9.59
CA ARG A 339 -35.11 -1.22 -9.55
C ARG A 339 -35.17 -2.00 -8.23
N GLY A 340 -34.44 -1.54 -7.22
CA GLY A 340 -34.45 -2.10 -5.88
C GLY A 340 -33.39 -3.17 -5.60
N TYR A 341 -32.54 -3.52 -6.57
CA TYR A 341 -31.46 -4.48 -6.35
C TYR A 341 -30.21 -3.77 -5.78
N MET A 342 -30.33 -3.35 -4.53
CA MET A 342 -29.34 -2.44 -3.88
C MET A 342 -27.95 -3.03 -3.74
N THR A 343 -27.85 -4.35 -3.66
CA THR A 343 -26.57 -5.07 -3.50
C THR A 343 -26.03 -5.61 -4.82
N ALA A 344 -26.63 -5.24 -5.96
CA ALA A 344 -26.22 -5.69 -7.26
C ALA A 344 -24.75 -5.35 -7.55
N GLN A 345 -24.03 -6.34 -8.08
CA GLN A 345 -22.64 -6.22 -8.53
C GLN A 345 -22.50 -6.75 -9.94
N VAL A 346 -21.76 -6.03 -10.76
CA VAL A 346 -21.43 -6.44 -12.14
C VAL A 346 -19.92 -6.49 -12.28
N LYS A 347 -19.39 -7.62 -12.72
CA LYS A 347 -17.95 -7.83 -12.94
C LYS A 347 -17.70 -8.32 -14.35
N SER A 348 -16.69 -7.75 -15.02
CA SER A 348 -16.22 -8.26 -16.30
C SER A 348 -15.09 -9.26 -16.10
N GLU A 349 -15.08 -10.29 -16.92
CA GLU A 349 -14.00 -11.26 -17.02
C GLU A 349 -13.54 -11.31 -18.48
N ALA A 350 -12.29 -10.87 -18.73
CA ALA A 350 -11.71 -10.79 -20.06
C ALA A 350 -11.00 -12.09 -20.43
N GLN A 351 -11.32 -12.64 -21.60
CA GLN A 351 -10.68 -13.82 -22.20
C GLN A 351 -9.97 -13.40 -23.49
N PHE A 352 -8.64 -13.49 -23.48
CA PHE A 352 -7.80 -13.03 -24.57
C PHE A 352 -7.48 -14.14 -25.59
N ASP A 353 -7.63 -13.84 -26.88
CA ASP A 353 -7.07 -14.60 -27.99
C ASP A 353 -5.87 -13.80 -28.53
N ASP A 354 -4.66 -14.17 -28.08
CA ASP A 354 -3.44 -13.45 -28.44
C ASP A 354 -3.04 -13.65 -29.93
N GLU A 355 -3.49 -14.73 -30.57
CA GLU A 355 -3.22 -14.99 -31.99
C GLU A 355 -4.04 -14.05 -32.89
N LYS A 356 -5.33 -13.90 -32.57
CA LYS A 356 -6.23 -13.01 -33.30
C LYS A 356 -6.23 -11.58 -32.81
N SER A 357 -5.56 -11.31 -31.68
CA SER A 357 -5.60 -10.01 -30.99
C SER A 357 -7.05 -9.58 -30.70
N THR A 358 -7.85 -10.49 -30.15
CA THR A 358 -9.23 -10.23 -29.77
C THR A 358 -9.47 -10.55 -28.30
N VAL A 359 -10.47 -9.91 -27.72
CA VAL A 359 -10.93 -10.16 -26.35
C VAL A 359 -12.44 -10.45 -26.35
N HIS A 360 -12.81 -11.48 -25.62
CA HIS A 360 -14.18 -11.80 -25.26
C HIS A 360 -14.43 -11.41 -23.80
N TYR A 361 -15.60 -10.82 -23.51
CA TYR A 361 -15.98 -10.47 -22.16
C TYR A 361 -17.17 -11.29 -21.67
N ASP A 362 -17.01 -11.96 -20.53
CA ASP A 362 -18.12 -12.48 -19.73
C ASP A 362 -18.47 -11.44 -18.66
N LEU A 363 -19.70 -10.93 -18.69
CA LEU A 363 -20.23 -9.96 -17.73
C LEU A 363 -21.07 -10.71 -16.70
N ASN A 364 -20.48 -10.96 -15.54
CA ASN A 364 -21.09 -11.70 -14.45
C ASN A 364 -21.88 -10.72 -13.54
N VAL A 365 -23.19 -10.91 -13.47
CA VAL A 365 -24.11 -10.11 -12.65
C VAL A 365 -24.52 -10.94 -11.44
N ALA A 366 -24.28 -10.40 -10.27
CA ALA A 366 -24.87 -10.86 -9.01
C ALA A 366 -25.94 -9.86 -8.61
N GLU A 367 -27.22 -10.15 -8.95
CA GLU A 367 -28.35 -9.21 -8.78
C GLU A 367 -28.61 -8.92 -7.29
N GLY A 368 -28.46 -9.91 -6.44
CA GLY A 368 -28.82 -9.82 -5.02
C GLY A 368 -30.34 -9.87 -4.80
N ASP A 369 -30.76 -9.47 -3.62
CA ASP A 369 -32.16 -9.44 -3.24
C ASP A 369 -32.84 -8.12 -3.67
N LEU A 370 -34.18 -8.20 -3.91
CA LEU A 370 -35.00 -7.03 -4.16
C LEU A 370 -35.30 -6.33 -2.82
N TYR A 371 -34.83 -5.10 -2.67
CA TYR A 371 -35.12 -4.22 -1.54
C TYR A 371 -36.33 -3.33 -1.83
N LYS A 372 -37.10 -3.05 -0.79
CA LYS A 372 -38.27 -2.21 -0.83
C LYS A 372 -38.07 -0.96 0.02
N MET A 373 -38.80 0.10 -0.30
CA MET A 373 -38.86 1.28 0.57
C MET A 373 -39.31 0.88 1.97
N GLY A 374 -38.55 1.23 2.99
CA GLY A 374 -38.84 1.12 4.40
C GLY A 374 -39.44 2.41 4.95
N GLU A 375 -38.80 2.99 5.95
CA GLU A 375 -39.26 4.23 6.57
C GLU A 375 -38.61 5.46 5.93
N LEU A 376 -39.38 6.58 5.90
CA LEU A 376 -38.87 7.91 5.53
C LEU A 376 -38.78 8.76 6.77
N GLU A 377 -37.62 9.33 7.06
CA GLU A 377 -37.46 10.34 8.11
C GLU A 377 -36.91 11.65 7.49
N ILE A 378 -37.65 12.76 7.73
CA ILE A 378 -37.18 14.10 7.32
C ILE A 378 -36.93 14.92 8.58
N THR A 379 -35.70 15.46 8.70
CA THR A 379 -35.23 16.19 9.87
C THR A 379 -34.67 17.58 9.50
N GLY A 380 -34.52 18.46 10.50
CA GLY A 380 -33.91 19.79 10.32
C GLY A 380 -34.85 20.88 9.79
N LEU A 381 -36.15 20.62 9.64
CA LEU A 381 -37.17 21.55 9.18
C LEU A 381 -38.25 21.79 10.24
N ASP A 382 -38.97 22.90 10.09
CA ASP A 382 -40.20 23.12 10.87
C ASP A 382 -41.29 22.11 10.47
N THR A 383 -42.28 21.95 11.35
CA THR A 383 -43.37 20.96 11.21
C THR A 383 -44.14 21.12 9.89
N GLN A 384 -44.34 22.37 9.41
CA GLN A 384 -45.12 22.64 8.21
C GLN A 384 -44.34 22.30 6.94
N ALA A 385 -43.04 22.66 6.89
CA ALA A 385 -42.18 22.33 5.79
C ALA A 385 -41.94 20.80 5.70
N LYS A 386 -41.72 20.14 6.86
CA LYS A 386 -41.61 18.69 6.93
C LYS A 386 -42.85 18.00 6.36
N ALA A 387 -44.06 18.38 6.82
CA ALA A 387 -45.31 17.77 6.35
C ALA A 387 -45.52 17.96 4.83
N ARG A 388 -45.11 19.11 4.25
CA ARG A 388 -45.18 19.33 2.79
C ARG A 388 -44.25 18.40 2.03
N LEU A 389 -43.06 18.18 2.51
CA LEU A 389 -42.10 17.29 1.87
C LEU A 389 -42.53 15.82 2.01
N GLU A 390 -42.99 15.40 3.18
CA GLU A 390 -43.56 14.07 3.39
C GLU A 390 -44.75 13.79 2.46
N ALA A 391 -45.63 14.77 2.26
CA ALA A 391 -46.76 14.66 1.33
C ALA A 391 -46.30 14.62 -0.16
N ALA A 392 -45.16 15.22 -0.49
CA ALA A 392 -44.61 15.20 -1.83
C ALA A 392 -43.80 13.92 -2.13
N TRP A 393 -43.44 13.15 -1.11
CA TRP A 393 -42.73 11.88 -1.28
C TRP A 393 -43.68 10.81 -1.81
N THR A 394 -43.42 10.29 -3.02
CA THR A 394 -44.29 9.35 -3.71
C THR A 394 -43.80 7.89 -3.71
N LEU A 395 -42.56 7.64 -3.27
CA LEU A 395 -42.05 6.28 -3.11
C LEU A 395 -42.57 5.70 -1.76
N HIS A 396 -43.68 4.97 -1.80
CA HIS A 396 -44.32 4.48 -0.59
C HIS A 396 -43.67 3.22 -0.02
N GLN A 397 -43.77 3.04 1.29
CA GLN A 397 -43.32 1.85 1.99
C GLN A 397 -43.79 0.56 1.31
N GLY A 398 -42.91 -0.41 1.16
CA GLY A 398 -43.17 -1.70 0.53
C GLY A 398 -43.09 -1.71 -0.99
N GLN A 399 -42.96 -0.58 -1.67
CA GLN A 399 -42.67 -0.53 -3.12
C GLN A 399 -41.20 -0.89 -3.36
N PRO A 400 -40.84 -1.45 -4.56
CA PRO A 400 -39.44 -1.60 -4.92
C PRO A 400 -38.71 -0.27 -4.78
N TYR A 401 -37.53 -0.30 -4.13
CA TYR A 401 -36.75 0.91 -3.87
C TYR A 401 -36.12 1.42 -5.16
N ASP A 402 -36.19 2.73 -5.42
CA ASP A 402 -35.46 3.39 -6.51
C ASP A 402 -34.33 4.24 -5.90
N ALA A 403 -33.08 3.80 -6.04
CA ALA A 403 -31.92 4.50 -5.51
C ALA A 403 -31.66 5.88 -6.14
N ASP A 404 -32.23 6.18 -7.31
CA ASP A 404 -32.17 7.51 -7.92
C ASP A 404 -33.25 8.46 -7.39
N TYR A 405 -34.29 7.92 -6.74
CA TYR A 405 -35.45 8.71 -6.34
C TYR A 405 -35.13 9.78 -5.29
N PRO A 406 -34.34 9.53 -4.23
CA PRO A 406 -34.03 10.59 -3.25
C PRO A 406 -33.34 11.80 -3.86
N LYS A 407 -32.45 11.58 -4.82
CA LYS A 407 -31.76 12.67 -5.55
C LYS A 407 -32.75 13.46 -6.42
N LYS A 408 -33.59 12.78 -7.21
CA LYS A 408 -34.66 13.43 -8.01
C LYS A 408 -35.60 14.20 -7.12
N PHE A 409 -36.01 13.64 -5.98
CA PHE A 409 -36.83 14.31 -5.01
C PHE A 409 -36.23 15.62 -4.48
N GLN A 410 -34.91 15.63 -4.18
CA GLN A 410 -34.24 16.86 -3.78
C GLN A 410 -34.25 17.94 -4.86
N GLU A 411 -34.01 17.55 -6.13
CA GLU A 411 -34.01 18.47 -7.27
C GLU A 411 -35.41 19.11 -7.49
N ASP A 412 -36.48 18.31 -7.36
CA ASP A 412 -37.85 18.73 -7.65
C ASP A 412 -38.50 19.52 -6.49
N THR A 413 -38.06 19.30 -5.26
CA THR A 413 -38.74 19.82 -4.07
C THR A 413 -38.17 21.10 -3.50
N GLY A 414 -37.14 21.66 -4.12
CA GLY A 414 -36.53 22.95 -3.70
C GLY A 414 -37.55 24.10 -3.51
N SER A 415 -38.63 24.11 -4.29
CA SER A 415 -39.70 25.10 -4.18
C SER A 415 -40.58 24.94 -2.95
N LEU A 416 -40.59 23.78 -2.30
CA LEU A 416 -41.36 23.47 -1.09
C LEU A 416 -40.65 23.91 0.20
N LEU A 417 -39.39 24.26 0.09
CA LEU A 417 -38.58 24.72 1.23
C LEU A 417 -38.88 26.20 1.55
N PRO A 418 -38.65 26.64 2.81
CA PRO A 418 -38.74 28.02 3.21
C PRO A 418 -37.85 28.93 2.35
N ARG A 419 -38.43 30.02 1.82
CA ARG A 419 -37.76 30.96 0.91
C ARG A 419 -36.72 31.81 1.64
N GLY A 420 -35.64 32.19 0.93
CA GLY A 420 -34.63 33.11 1.45
C GLY A 420 -33.56 32.44 2.33
N ILE A 421 -33.60 31.13 2.46
CA ILE A 421 -32.64 30.35 3.21
C ILE A 421 -31.92 29.42 2.23
N ARG A 422 -30.58 29.30 2.38
CA ARG A 422 -29.81 28.25 1.73
C ARG A 422 -29.83 26.99 2.59
N TRP A 423 -30.11 25.86 1.97
CA TRP A 423 -30.18 24.57 2.63
C TRP A 423 -29.06 23.65 2.14
N ALA A 424 -28.31 23.09 3.07
CA ALA A 424 -27.55 21.87 2.81
C ALA A 424 -28.46 20.68 3.07
N VAL A 425 -28.52 19.75 2.14
CA VAL A 425 -29.37 18.55 2.26
C VAL A 425 -28.46 17.33 2.20
N THR A 426 -28.59 16.48 3.20
CA THR A 426 -27.89 15.20 3.26
C THR A 426 -28.92 14.09 3.22
N VAL A 427 -28.72 13.10 2.36
CA VAL A 427 -29.50 11.86 2.32
C VAL A 427 -28.66 10.73 2.87
N HIS A 428 -29.23 9.99 3.79
CA HIS A 428 -28.66 8.77 4.31
C HIS A 428 -29.62 7.61 4.01
N GLU A 429 -29.10 6.57 3.36
CA GLU A 429 -29.80 5.33 3.04
C GLU A 429 -29.29 4.23 3.94
N SER A 430 -30.17 3.58 4.69
CA SER A 430 -29.83 2.46 5.57
C SER A 430 -30.49 1.18 5.07
N LEU A 431 -29.66 0.17 4.75
CA LEU A 431 -30.15 -1.11 4.26
C LEU A 431 -30.38 -2.09 5.42
N ASP A 432 -31.62 -2.58 5.57
CA ASP A 432 -31.91 -3.73 6.41
C ASP A 432 -31.81 -5.03 5.59
N ALA A 433 -30.73 -5.76 5.82
CA ALA A 433 -30.49 -7.02 5.12
C ALA A 433 -31.44 -8.16 5.54
N LYS A 434 -32.09 -8.06 6.72
CA LYS A 434 -33.03 -9.06 7.21
C LYS A 434 -34.41 -8.88 6.58
N ASP A 435 -34.95 -7.66 6.63
CA ASP A 435 -36.29 -7.35 6.15
C ASP A 435 -36.31 -6.91 4.68
N LYS A 436 -35.12 -6.76 4.06
CA LYS A 436 -34.92 -6.32 2.67
C LYS A 436 -35.58 -4.98 2.40
N THR A 437 -35.34 -4.03 3.31
CA THR A 437 -35.86 -2.65 3.20
C THR A 437 -34.71 -1.65 3.14
N VAL A 438 -35.01 -0.48 2.64
CA VAL A 438 -34.12 0.70 2.66
C VAL A 438 -34.86 1.81 3.38
N ASP A 439 -34.34 2.21 4.53
CA ASP A 439 -34.82 3.38 5.24
C ASP A 439 -34.07 4.61 4.76
N VAL A 440 -34.79 5.71 4.58
CA VAL A 440 -34.24 6.96 4.04
C VAL A 440 -34.41 8.08 5.05
N GLU A 441 -33.26 8.64 5.47
CA GLU A 441 -33.21 9.86 6.26
C GLU A 441 -32.78 11.03 5.38
N ILE A 442 -33.56 12.11 5.33
CA ILE A 442 -33.22 13.36 4.65
C ILE A 442 -33.04 14.44 5.70
N HIS A 443 -31.82 14.90 5.88
CA HIS A 443 -31.47 15.94 6.84
C HIS A 443 -31.21 17.28 6.16
N PHE A 444 -31.94 18.31 6.61
CA PHE A 444 -31.83 19.69 6.14
C PHE A 444 -31.10 20.55 7.17
N LYS A 445 -30.03 21.24 6.75
CA LYS A 445 -29.25 22.16 7.58
C LYS A 445 -29.18 23.54 6.91
N GLN A 446 -29.50 24.58 7.67
CA GLN A 446 -29.29 25.97 7.21
C GLN A 446 -27.82 26.27 7.06
N GLN A 447 -27.49 26.97 5.96
CA GLN A 447 -26.11 27.47 5.65
C GLN A 447 -26.05 28.98 5.91
#